data_0e3ccc276590f525f91c8d5b17d8f00f
#
_entry.id   0e3ccc276590f525f91c8d5b17d8f00f
#
_cell.length_a   1.000
_cell.length_b   1.000
_cell.length_c   1.000
_cell.angle_alpha   90.00
_cell.angle_beta   90.00
_cell.angle_gamma   90.00
#
_symmetry.space_group_name_H-M   'P 1'
#
loop_
_entity.id
_entity.type
_entity.pdbx_description
1 polymer ?
#
loop_
_entity_poly.entity_id
_entity_poly.type
_entity_poly.pdbx_seq_one_letter_code
_entity_poly.pdbx_strand_id
1 'polypeptide(L)'
;MNSLVTFILPVYNAESTIYRCLDSILKQTYCDYEVIIVDDGSIDNSGKICDSYSLRDNRFRVVHTENAGVASARQLGVSLATGEYVIHIDSDDWIESNMLSDMMNEISDADILVSDYYYNTKHGQTYVRQVDCTTSEELLDKIIKGEVFGSLWHKLIRRNLYQNIEFNTDLTFCEDQLLLFKILTTYQCKVINLHKAYYHYECNDGSITQRTDREYFDNKIKYEDYALRVLSPLSFRYIRDIFVLDRLKSYSGPIQSKIYSNSEIKALVNRLPKPNVSMIRLKFVFVNQILFFIQILKAPVVIKKILVKVFRIIKVL
;
A
#
# COMPACT_ATOMS: atom_id res chain seq x y z
N MET A 1 -3.22 10.52 30.24
CA MET A 1 -2.95 11.61 29.27
C MET A 1 -3.32 11.04 27.90
N ASN A 2 -3.99 11.82 27.09
CA ASN A 2 -4.28 11.38 25.73
C ASN A 2 -2.99 11.42 24.90
N SER A 3 -2.76 10.45 24.04
CA SER A 3 -1.57 10.40 23.19
C SER A 3 -1.77 11.31 21.96
N LEU A 4 -0.81 12.16 21.67
CA LEU A 4 -0.81 13.00 20.46
C LEU A 4 -0.71 12.12 19.19
N VAL A 5 -1.55 12.40 18.21
CA VAL A 5 -1.52 11.74 16.89
C VAL A 5 -1.08 12.75 15.82
N THR A 6 -0.16 12.35 14.94
CA THR A 6 0.24 13.16 13.79
C THR A 6 -0.42 12.66 12.52
N PHE A 7 -1.21 13.50 11.86
CA PHE A 7 -1.60 13.32 10.47
C PHE A 7 -0.46 13.76 9.54
N ILE A 8 -0.12 12.93 8.57
CA ILE A 8 0.82 13.27 7.49
C ILE A 8 0.04 13.34 6.19
N LEU A 9 0.02 14.52 5.58
CA LEU A 9 -0.75 14.85 4.38
C LEU A 9 0.20 15.38 3.28
N PRO A 10 0.66 14.52 2.35
CA PRO A 10 1.33 14.98 1.15
C PRO A 10 0.32 15.64 0.20
N VAL A 11 0.68 16.79 -0.38
CA VAL A 11 -0.19 17.55 -1.29
C VAL A 11 0.59 17.90 -2.55
N TYR A 12 0.02 17.61 -3.71
CA TYR A 12 0.53 18.05 -5.00
C TYR A 12 -0.61 18.21 -6.00
N ASN A 13 -0.88 19.44 -6.44
CA ASN A 13 -1.92 19.79 -7.42
C ASN A 13 -3.30 19.16 -7.08
N ALA A 14 -3.76 19.35 -5.85
CA ALA A 14 -4.98 18.79 -5.30
C ALA A 14 -6.10 19.83 -5.07
N GLU A 15 -6.07 20.99 -5.76
CA GLU A 15 -6.99 22.10 -5.56
C GLU A 15 -8.46 21.67 -5.54
N SER A 16 -8.85 20.69 -6.34
CA SER A 16 -10.23 20.20 -6.45
C SER A 16 -10.70 19.34 -5.27
N THR A 17 -9.78 18.76 -4.50
CA THR A 17 -10.10 17.75 -3.48
C THR A 17 -9.67 18.14 -2.07
N ILE A 18 -8.61 18.94 -1.95
CA ILE A 18 -7.95 19.25 -0.69
C ILE A 18 -8.87 19.88 0.37
N TYR A 19 -9.86 20.67 -0.01
CA TYR A 19 -10.84 21.23 0.94
C TYR A 19 -11.61 20.15 1.67
N ARG A 20 -12.10 19.13 0.94
CA ARG A 20 -12.83 18.01 1.53
C ARG A 20 -11.95 17.24 2.50
N CYS A 21 -10.70 16.98 2.13
CA CYS A 21 -9.71 16.30 2.96
C CYS A 21 -9.48 17.07 4.27
N LEU A 22 -9.08 18.33 4.18
CA LEU A 22 -8.75 19.17 5.34
C LEU A 22 -9.97 19.40 6.25
N ASP A 23 -11.15 19.62 5.68
CA ASP A 23 -12.40 19.75 6.46
C ASP A 23 -12.74 18.47 7.22
N SER A 24 -12.45 17.28 6.66
CA SER A 24 -12.68 16.01 7.34
C SER A 24 -11.73 15.79 8.52
N ILE A 25 -10.49 16.25 8.40
CA ILE A 25 -9.52 16.25 9.51
C ILE A 25 -9.94 17.26 10.59
N LEU A 26 -10.32 18.47 10.20
CA LEU A 26 -10.74 19.52 11.12
C LEU A 26 -11.95 19.10 11.97
N LYS A 27 -12.83 18.24 11.44
CA LYS A 27 -14.03 17.72 12.11
C LYS A 27 -13.77 16.56 13.07
N GLN A 28 -12.52 16.13 13.26
CA GLN A 28 -12.23 15.02 14.17
C GLN A 28 -12.66 15.34 15.61
N THR A 29 -13.35 14.39 16.23
CA THR A 29 -13.84 14.52 17.63
C THR A 29 -12.74 14.29 18.67
N TYR A 30 -11.66 13.62 18.31
CA TYR A 30 -10.44 13.54 19.10
C TYR A 30 -9.63 14.82 18.92
N CYS A 31 -9.24 15.50 19.99
CA CYS A 31 -8.65 16.85 19.92
C CYS A 31 -7.12 16.87 19.96
N ASP A 32 -6.48 15.79 20.47
CA ASP A 32 -5.03 15.75 20.68
C ASP A 32 -4.32 15.24 19.41
N TYR A 33 -4.34 16.07 18.36
CA TYR A 33 -3.66 15.77 17.10
C TYR A 33 -2.97 17.00 16.51
N GLU A 34 -1.99 16.75 15.68
CA GLU A 34 -1.36 17.72 14.78
C GLU A 34 -1.46 17.24 13.33
N VAL A 35 -1.38 18.16 12.39
CA VAL A 35 -1.41 17.89 10.95
C VAL A 35 -0.17 18.48 10.30
N ILE A 36 0.67 17.64 9.74
CA ILE A 36 1.83 18.05 8.94
C ILE A 36 1.44 17.94 7.47
N ILE A 37 1.21 19.07 6.85
CA ILE A 37 0.91 19.19 5.41
C ILE A 37 2.22 19.46 4.70
N VAL A 38 2.58 18.62 3.74
CA VAL A 38 3.75 18.83 2.89
C VAL A 38 3.27 19.11 1.47
N ASP A 39 3.28 20.38 1.09
CA ASP A 39 3.01 20.82 -0.27
C ASP A 39 4.26 20.62 -1.13
N ASP A 40 4.23 19.57 -1.92
CA ASP A 40 5.33 19.08 -2.75
C ASP A 40 5.44 19.86 -4.07
N GLY A 41 5.49 21.19 -3.96
CA GLY A 41 5.67 22.09 -5.09
C GLY A 41 4.44 22.23 -5.99
N SER A 42 3.24 22.33 -5.41
CA SER A 42 2.00 22.55 -6.18
C SER A 42 2.08 23.84 -6.99
N ILE A 43 1.60 23.78 -8.24
CA ILE A 43 1.51 24.93 -9.15
C ILE A 43 0.09 25.50 -9.28
N ASP A 44 -0.90 24.82 -8.69
CA ASP A 44 -2.29 25.27 -8.55
C ASP A 44 -2.51 26.00 -7.21
N ASN A 45 -3.77 26.18 -6.78
CA ASN A 45 -4.07 26.87 -5.52
C ASN A 45 -3.93 25.96 -4.26
N SER A 46 -3.49 24.71 -4.38
CA SER A 46 -3.39 23.78 -3.24
C SER A 46 -2.60 24.35 -2.06
N GLY A 47 -1.39 24.89 -2.32
CA GLY A 47 -0.56 25.49 -1.28
C GLY A 47 -1.25 26.62 -0.54
N LYS A 48 -1.92 27.56 -1.26
CA LYS A 48 -2.67 28.68 -0.64
C LYS A 48 -3.85 28.18 0.19
N ILE A 49 -4.51 27.11 -0.26
CA ILE A 49 -5.61 26.51 0.49
C ILE A 49 -5.06 25.93 1.80
N CYS A 50 -3.97 25.18 1.76
CA CYS A 50 -3.31 24.63 2.95
C CYS A 50 -2.92 25.75 3.94
N ASP A 51 -2.33 26.84 3.46
CA ASP A 51 -1.99 28.00 4.29
C ASP A 51 -3.20 28.60 5.00
N SER A 52 -4.33 28.64 4.32
CA SER A 52 -5.57 29.16 4.92
C SER A 52 -6.04 28.32 6.14
N TYR A 53 -5.78 27.01 6.15
CA TYR A 53 -6.10 26.15 7.30
C TYR A 53 -5.09 26.32 8.43
N SER A 54 -3.79 26.46 8.15
CA SER A 54 -2.79 26.73 9.19
C SER A 54 -2.99 28.06 9.90
N LEU A 55 -3.55 29.05 9.21
CA LEU A 55 -3.93 30.34 9.80
C LEU A 55 -5.19 30.24 10.69
N ARG A 56 -6.07 29.28 10.46
CA ARG A 56 -7.32 29.10 11.19
C ARG A 56 -7.18 28.20 12.43
N ASP A 57 -6.26 27.24 12.38
CA ASP A 57 -6.08 26.25 13.43
C ASP A 57 -4.59 25.91 13.59
N ASN A 58 -4.04 26.17 14.77
CA ASN A 58 -2.62 25.98 15.08
C ASN A 58 -2.15 24.52 15.10
N ARG A 59 -3.06 23.57 15.03
CA ARG A 59 -2.74 22.14 14.84
C ARG A 59 -2.25 21.84 13.43
N PHE A 60 -2.55 22.70 12.46
CA PHE A 60 -2.16 22.53 11.06
C PHE A 60 -0.85 23.27 10.78
N ARG A 61 0.17 22.55 10.36
CA ARG A 61 1.46 23.08 9.94
C ARG A 61 1.71 22.75 8.47
N VAL A 62 1.97 23.77 7.66
CA VAL A 62 2.28 23.64 6.23
C VAL A 62 3.78 23.77 6.02
N VAL A 63 4.34 22.92 5.17
CA VAL A 63 5.71 23.00 4.68
C VAL A 63 5.68 22.92 3.17
N HIS A 64 6.16 23.97 2.50
CA HIS A 64 6.29 23.98 1.04
C HIS A 64 7.68 23.51 0.64
N THR A 65 7.74 22.65 -0.36
CA THR A 65 8.98 22.10 -0.91
C THR A 65 9.02 22.24 -2.43
N GLU A 66 10.17 22.07 -3.04
CA GLU A 66 10.24 21.74 -4.46
C GLU A 66 9.70 20.33 -4.68
N ASN A 67 9.07 20.08 -5.84
CA ASN A 67 8.49 18.78 -6.14
C ASN A 67 9.59 17.70 -6.15
N ALA A 68 9.47 16.75 -5.23
CA ALA A 68 10.37 15.62 -5.08
C ALA A 68 9.62 14.27 -5.00
N GLY A 69 8.30 14.29 -5.18
CA GLY A 69 7.40 13.13 -5.18
C GLY A 69 6.86 12.75 -3.82
N VAL A 70 5.75 12.01 -3.84
CA VAL A 70 4.95 11.65 -2.64
C VAL A 70 5.77 10.94 -1.56
N ALA A 71 6.73 10.10 -1.93
CA ALA A 71 7.61 9.41 -0.99
C ALA A 71 8.49 10.40 -0.19
N SER A 72 9.04 11.42 -0.86
CA SER A 72 9.83 12.48 -0.23
C SER A 72 8.97 13.34 0.69
N ALA A 73 7.76 13.71 0.25
CA ALA A 73 6.82 14.47 1.05
C ALA A 73 6.40 13.70 2.32
N ARG A 74 6.09 12.40 2.21
CA ARG A 74 5.80 11.55 3.38
C ARG A 74 7.00 11.41 4.30
N GLN A 75 8.22 11.22 3.76
CA GLN A 75 9.45 11.16 4.56
C GLN A 75 9.66 12.43 5.37
N LEU A 76 9.50 13.59 4.75
CA LEU A 76 9.59 14.88 5.43
C LEU A 76 8.51 15.00 6.51
N GLY A 77 7.26 14.65 6.21
CA GLY A 77 6.17 14.65 7.18
C GLY A 77 6.45 13.80 8.41
N VAL A 78 6.95 12.57 8.21
CA VAL A 78 7.36 11.67 9.32
C VAL A 78 8.49 12.30 10.14
N SER A 79 9.47 12.94 9.52
CA SER A 79 10.60 13.56 10.23
C SER A 79 10.19 14.74 11.12
N LEU A 80 9.07 15.39 10.80
CA LEU A 80 8.52 16.54 11.53
C LEU A 80 7.46 16.13 12.56
N ALA A 81 6.98 14.89 12.50
CA ALA A 81 5.94 14.37 13.40
C ALA A 81 6.42 14.32 14.86
N THR A 82 5.57 14.79 15.79
CA THR A 82 5.83 14.77 17.23
C THR A 82 4.91 13.83 17.99
N GLY A 83 3.80 13.41 17.37
CA GLY A 83 2.82 12.50 17.97
C GLY A 83 3.40 11.14 18.35
N GLU A 84 2.76 10.47 19.29
CA GLU A 84 3.09 9.08 19.63
C GLU A 84 2.73 8.12 18.51
N TYR A 85 1.65 8.43 17.79
CA TYR A 85 1.17 7.70 16.63
C TYR A 85 1.16 8.58 15.38
N VAL A 86 1.27 7.94 14.24
CA VAL A 86 1.21 8.56 12.91
C VAL A 86 0.09 7.89 12.10
N ILE A 87 -0.66 8.70 11.39
CA ILE A 87 -1.59 8.27 10.36
C ILE A 87 -1.38 9.09 9.10
N HIS A 88 -1.33 8.43 7.96
CA HIS A 88 -1.26 9.10 6.66
C HIS A 88 -2.64 9.35 6.10
N ILE A 89 -2.79 10.41 5.33
CA ILE A 89 -4.01 10.69 4.58
C ILE A 89 -3.61 11.26 3.21
N ASP A 90 -4.27 10.81 2.15
CA ASP A 90 -4.01 11.31 0.80
C ASP A 90 -4.94 12.51 0.51
N SER A 91 -4.45 13.49 -0.25
CA SER A 91 -5.11 14.79 -0.45
C SER A 91 -6.39 14.74 -1.29
N ASP A 92 -6.65 13.62 -1.95
CA ASP A 92 -7.88 13.36 -2.72
C ASP A 92 -8.92 12.54 -1.95
N ASP A 93 -8.60 12.09 -0.73
CA ASP A 93 -9.44 11.27 0.14
C ASP A 93 -10.06 12.07 1.30
N TRP A 94 -10.86 11.42 2.13
CA TRP A 94 -11.47 12.03 3.32
C TRP A 94 -11.80 10.97 4.38
N ILE A 95 -12.05 11.43 5.62
CA ILE A 95 -12.25 10.56 6.78
C ILE A 95 -13.50 10.91 7.59
N GLU A 96 -14.08 9.92 8.26
CA GLU A 96 -15.18 10.13 9.20
C GLU A 96 -14.71 10.85 10.47
N SER A 97 -15.60 11.69 11.03
CA SER A 97 -15.26 12.57 12.16
C SER A 97 -14.86 11.83 13.46
N ASN A 98 -15.29 10.59 13.63
CA ASN A 98 -14.99 9.77 14.81
C ASN A 98 -13.81 8.80 14.62
N MET A 99 -13.10 8.87 13.49
CA MET A 99 -12.01 7.94 13.18
C MET A 99 -10.95 7.92 14.27
N LEU A 100 -10.36 9.07 14.60
CA LEU A 100 -9.30 9.10 15.62
C LEU A 100 -9.80 8.71 17.01
N SER A 101 -10.99 9.19 17.40
CA SER A 101 -11.53 8.84 18.73
C SER A 101 -11.73 7.34 18.89
N ASP A 102 -12.27 6.67 17.89
CA ASP A 102 -12.49 5.23 17.91
C ASP A 102 -11.16 4.46 17.87
N MET A 103 -10.22 4.88 17.01
CA MET A 103 -8.88 4.25 16.93
C MET A 103 -8.10 4.40 18.25
N MET A 104 -8.12 5.59 18.86
CA MET A 104 -7.40 5.85 20.12
C MET A 104 -8.03 5.14 21.32
N ASN A 105 -9.33 4.87 21.30
CA ASN A 105 -9.99 4.06 22.32
C ASN A 105 -9.61 2.57 22.23
N GLU A 106 -9.29 2.07 21.03
CA GLU A 106 -9.00 0.65 20.79
C GLU A 106 -7.50 0.33 20.79
N ILE A 107 -6.62 1.27 20.39
CA ILE A 107 -5.18 1.00 20.16
C ILE A 107 -4.46 0.39 21.39
N SER A 108 -4.85 0.79 22.61
CA SER A 108 -4.26 0.30 23.87
C SER A 108 -2.72 0.30 23.83
N ASP A 109 -2.10 -0.88 23.97
CA ASP A 109 -0.65 -1.11 23.91
C ASP A 109 -0.15 -1.61 22.54
N ALA A 110 -1.03 -1.66 21.54
CA ALA A 110 -0.65 -2.09 20.21
C ALA A 110 0.24 -1.05 19.49
N ASP A 111 1.04 -1.56 18.57
CA ASP A 111 1.94 -0.74 17.76
C ASP A 111 1.31 -0.29 16.45
N ILE A 112 0.41 -1.13 15.92
CA ILE A 112 -0.31 -0.88 14.66
C ILE A 112 -1.78 -1.25 14.84
N LEU A 113 -2.67 -0.32 14.51
CA LEU A 113 -4.10 -0.60 14.34
C LEU A 113 -4.45 -0.51 12.87
N VAL A 114 -5.14 -1.53 12.36
CA VAL A 114 -5.64 -1.60 10.98
C VAL A 114 -7.15 -1.45 11.00
N SER A 115 -7.71 -0.46 10.31
CA SER A 115 -9.16 -0.31 10.14
C SER A 115 -9.65 -0.83 8.79
N ASP A 116 -10.93 -1.10 8.70
CA ASP A 116 -11.62 -1.25 7.42
C ASP A 116 -11.74 0.12 6.73
N TYR A 117 -12.15 0.15 5.47
CA TYR A 117 -12.30 1.39 4.72
C TYR A 117 -13.45 1.34 3.71
N TYR A 118 -13.82 2.49 3.18
CA TYR A 118 -14.75 2.63 2.07
C TYR A 118 -13.99 2.84 0.75
N TYR A 119 -14.33 2.05 -0.26
CA TYR A 119 -13.90 2.25 -1.63
C TYR A 119 -15.00 3.00 -2.39
N ASN A 120 -14.73 4.23 -2.76
CA ASN A 120 -15.68 5.12 -3.42
C ASN A 120 -15.40 5.17 -4.93
N THR A 121 -16.44 5.04 -5.71
CA THR A 121 -16.42 5.17 -7.17
C THR A 121 -17.59 6.00 -7.64
N LYS A 122 -17.60 6.44 -8.89
CA LYS A 122 -18.77 7.07 -9.53
C LYS A 122 -20.04 6.21 -9.51
N HIS A 123 -19.93 4.92 -9.25
CA HIS A 123 -21.05 3.97 -9.21
C HIS A 123 -21.54 3.67 -7.79
N GLY A 124 -20.88 4.17 -6.78
CA GLY A 124 -21.26 3.99 -5.37
C GLY A 124 -20.08 3.68 -4.46
N GLN A 125 -20.42 3.42 -3.22
CA GLN A 125 -19.49 3.12 -2.13
C GLN A 125 -19.53 1.64 -1.78
N THR A 126 -18.35 1.05 -1.57
CA THR A 126 -18.19 -0.33 -1.13
C THR A 126 -17.41 -0.38 0.19
N TYR A 127 -17.96 -1.07 1.18
CA TYR A 127 -17.24 -1.37 2.42
C TYR A 127 -16.21 -2.46 2.18
N VAL A 128 -14.95 -2.21 2.53
CA VAL A 128 -13.84 -3.14 2.36
C VAL A 128 -13.33 -3.58 3.72
N ARG A 129 -13.64 -4.82 4.09
CA ARG A 129 -13.18 -5.43 5.34
C ARG A 129 -11.77 -5.94 5.21
N GLN A 130 -10.94 -5.68 6.23
CA GLN A 130 -9.59 -6.21 6.36
C GLN A 130 -9.61 -7.51 7.17
N VAL A 131 -8.67 -8.42 6.88
CA VAL A 131 -8.54 -9.69 7.62
C VAL A 131 -7.75 -9.46 8.90
N ASP A 132 -8.13 -10.15 9.97
CA ASP A 132 -7.50 -10.05 11.29
C ASP A 132 -6.02 -10.44 11.26
N CYS A 133 -5.20 -9.62 11.93
CA CYS A 133 -3.77 -9.84 12.14
C CYS A 133 -3.43 -9.45 13.58
N THR A 134 -2.52 -10.18 14.21
CA THR A 134 -2.08 -9.92 15.59
C THR A 134 -0.58 -9.61 15.69
N THR A 135 0.19 -9.94 14.67
CA THR A 135 1.65 -9.77 14.63
C THR A 135 2.11 -9.11 13.32
N SER A 136 3.33 -8.58 13.33
CA SER A 136 3.98 -8.04 12.12
C SER A 136 4.09 -9.08 11.00
N GLU A 137 4.40 -10.34 11.33
CA GLU A 137 4.55 -11.41 10.33
C GLU A 137 3.20 -11.75 9.68
N GLU A 138 2.13 -11.85 10.47
CA GLU A 138 0.77 -12.08 9.95
C GLU A 138 0.32 -10.91 9.06
N LEU A 139 0.53 -9.66 9.48
CA LEU A 139 0.17 -8.50 8.69
C LEU A 139 0.93 -8.47 7.36
N LEU A 140 2.23 -8.74 7.36
CA LEU A 140 3.05 -8.84 6.16
C LEU A 140 2.56 -9.93 5.21
N ASP A 141 2.29 -11.13 5.73
CA ASP A 141 1.74 -12.26 4.95
C ASP A 141 0.40 -11.91 4.30
N LYS A 142 -0.51 -11.28 5.06
CA LYS A 142 -1.83 -10.86 4.59
C LYS A 142 -1.75 -9.76 3.53
N ILE A 143 -0.85 -8.80 3.67
CA ILE A 143 -0.63 -7.76 2.65
C ILE A 143 -0.13 -8.39 1.35
N ILE A 144 0.84 -9.29 1.41
CA ILE A 144 1.39 -9.97 0.22
C ILE A 144 0.36 -10.84 -0.47
N LYS A 145 -0.57 -11.45 0.27
CA LYS A 145 -1.69 -12.22 -0.27
C LYS A 145 -2.82 -11.35 -0.81
N GLY A 146 -2.80 -10.03 -0.58
CA GLY A 146 -3.88 -9.12 -0.94
C GLY A 146 -5.13 -9.25 -0.06
N GLU A 147 -5.01 -9.85 1.13
CA GLU A 147 -6.08 -10.01 2.12
C GLU A 147 -6.19 -8.78 3.04
N VAL A 148 -5.10 -8.02 3.19
CA VAL A 148 -5.06 -6.68 3.79
C VAL A 148 -4.46 -5.72 2.78
N PHE A 149 -5.07 -4.55 2.63
CA PHE A 149 -4.57 -3.54 1.70
C PHE A 149 -3.26 -2.93 2.21
N GLY A 150 -2.26 -2.81 1.32
CA GLY A 150 -0.88 -2.45 1.68
C GLY A 150 -0.63 -0.96 1.90
N SER A 151 -1.65 -0.10 1.90
CA SER A 151 -1.52 1.35 2.10
C SER A 151 -1.30 1.73 3.56
N LEU A 152 -0.84 2.98 3.79
CA LEU A 152 -0.63 3.56 5.12
C LEU A 152 -1.89 4.21 5.70
N TRP A 153 -2.80 4.72 4.87
CA TRP A 153 -3.87 5.64 5.25
C TRP A 153 -4.99 5.05 6.12
N HIS A 154 -5.18 3.74 6.19
CA HIS A 154 -6.13 3.09 7.10
C HIS A 154 -5.42 2.41 8.30
N LYS A 155 -4.22 2.85 8.59
CA LYS A 155 -3.40 2.30 9.69
C LYS A 155 -2.93 3.40 10.61
N LEU A 156 -3.19 3.25 11.91
CA LEU A 156 -2.59 4.06 12.96
C LEU A 156 -1.32 3.33 13.41
N ILE A 157 -0.16 3.97 13.24
CA ILE A 157 1.15 3.33 13.42
C ILE A 157 1.93 4.09 14.48
N ARG A 158 2.49 3.39 15.47
CA ARG A 158 3.36 3.97 16.49
C ARG A 158 4.59 4.61 15.83
N ARG A 159 4.83 5.90 16.12
CA ARG A 159 5.86 6.71 15.45
C ARG A 159 7.28 6.14 15.59
N ASN A 160 7.62 5.48 16.71
CA ASN A 160 8.95 4.90 16.89
C ASN A 160 9.27 3.79 15.86
N LEU A 161 8.28 3.18 15.22
CA LEU A 161 8.49 2.19 14.16
C LEU A 161 9.05 2.79 12.86
N TYR A 162 9.01 4.10 12.71
CA TYR A 162 9.66 4.82 11.59
C TYR A 162 11.14 5.11 11.84
N GLN A 163 11.67 4.83 13.05
CA GLN A 163 13.08 5.08 13.34
C GLN A 163 13.98 4.22 12.45
N ASN A 164 14.94 4.88 11.77
CA ASN A 164 15.87 4.24 10.84
C ASN A 164 15.20 3.53 9.63
N ILE A 165 13.93 3.85 9.38
CA ILE A 165 13.17 3.36 8.21
C ILE A 165 12.87 4.56 7.31
N GLU A 166 13.31 4.49 6.06
CA GLU A 166 13.12 5.57 5.09
C GLU A 166 12.25 5.12 3.92
N PHE A 167 11.47 6.05 3.38
CA PHE A 167 10.78 5.85 2.12
C PHE A 167 11.79 5.72 0.97
N ASN A 168 11.45 4.94 -0.04
CA ASN A 168 12.20 4.90 -1.29
C ASN A 168 11.71 6.04 -2.19
N THR A 169 12.41 7.18 -2.14
CA THR A 169 12.00 8.42 -2.83
C THR A 169 12.10 8.34 -4.35
N ASP A 170 12.72 7.29 -4.88
CA ASP A 170 12.80 6.99 -6.30
C ASP A 170 11.64 6.12 -6.82
N LEU A 171 10.66 5.79 -5.94
CA LEU A 171 9.41 5.12 -6.29
C LEU A 171 8.29 6.15 -6.40
N THR A 172 7.50 6.05 -7.48
CA THR A 172 6.30 6.85 -7.70
C THR A 172 5.01 6.09 -7.41
N PHE A 173 5.13 4.81 -7.04
CA PHE A 173 4.01 3.92 -6.74
C PHE A 173 4.46 2.78 -5.83
N CYS A 174 3.60 2.34 -4.89
CA CYS A 174 3.86 1.32 -3.88
C CYS A 174 5.00 1.66 -2.88
N GLU A 175 5.38 2.92 -2.77
CA GLU A 175 6.38 3.39 -1.80
C GLU A 175 5.88 3.18 -0.36
N ASP A 176 4.59 3.34 -0.11
CA ASP A 176 3.89 3.12 1.14
C ASP A 176 3.88 1.65 1.54
N GLN A 177 3.53 0.75 0.61
CA GLN A 177 3.58 -0.68 0.84
C GLN A 177 5.01 -1.17 1.13
N LEU A 178 6.01 -0.63 0.42
CA LEU A 178 7.41 -0.97 0.66
C LEU A 178 7.87 -0.50 2.04
N LEU A 179 7.44 0.68 2.47
CA LEU A 179 7.72 1.18 3.82
C LEU A 179 7.14 0.23 4.88
N LEU A 180 5.89 -0.20 4.71
CA LEU A 180 5.28 -1.20 5.60
C LEU A 180 6.09 -2.50 5.63
N PHE A 181 6.56 -3.00 4.49
CA PHE A 181 7.42 -4.19 4.47
C PHE A 181 8.68 -3.99 5.30
N LYS A 182 9.35 -2.84 5.17
CA LYS A 182 10.53 -2.50 5.96
C LYS A 182 10.21 -2.47 7.46
N ILE A 183 9.13 -1.82 7.87
CA ILE A 183 8.69 -1.77 9.27
C ILE A 183 8.44 -3.19 9.80
N LEU A 184 7.59 -3.97 9.09
CA LEU A 184 7.14 -5.28 9.53
C LEU A 184 8.23 -6.35 9.51
N THR A 185 9.32 -6.16 8.76
CA THR A 185 10.48 -7.05 8.76
C THR A 185 11.56 -6.63 9.78
N THR A 186 11.54 -5.38 10.22
CA THR A 186 12.52 -4.83 11.17
C THR A 186 12.04 -5.00 12.61
N TYR A 187 10.74 -4.79 12.86
CA TYR A 187 10.17 -4.77 14.19
C TYR A 187 9.16 -5.90 14.40
N GLN A 188 9.16 -6.46 15.60
CA GLN A 188 8.05 -7.31 16.06
C GLN A 188 6.97 -6.41 16.63
N CYS A 189 5.87 -6.25 15.91
CA CYS A 189 4.78 -5.36 16.26
C CYS A 189 3.58 -6.15 16.76
N LYS A 190 2.92 -5.61 17.79
CA LYS A 190 1.57 -5.99 18.18
C LYS A 190 0.59 -5.28 17.24
N VAL A 191 -0.23 -6.05 16.53
CA VAL A 191 -1.21 -5.54 15.57
C VAL A 191 -2.61 -5.83 16.10
N ILE A 192 -3.53 -4.90 15.91
CA ILE A 192 -4.96 -5.09 16.17
C ILE A 192 -5.79 -4.62 14.98
N ASN A 193 -6.99 -5.16 14.86
CA ASN A 193 -7.93 -4.78 13.81
C ASN A 193 -9.17 -4.12 14.40
N LEU A 194 -9.60 -3.02 13.78
CA LEU A 194 -10.84 -2.34 14.09
C LEU A 194 -11.79 -2.45 12.89
N HIS A 195 -12.79 -3.34 13.00
CA HIS A 195 -13.74 -3.61 11.93
C HIS A 195 -14.81 -2.53 11.82
N LYS A 196 -14.33 -1.30 11.57
CA LYS A 196 -15.12 -0.13 11.24
C LYS A 196 -14.41 0.62 10.12
N ALA A 197 -15.15 1.08 9.13
CA ALA A 197 -14.63 1.88 8.04
C ALA A 197 -14.77 3.36 8.35
N TYR A 198 -13.69 4.09 8.18
CA TYR A 198 -13.63 5.54 8.43
C TYR A 198 -12.99 6.30 7.27
N TYR A 199 -12.08 5.66 6.56
CA TYR A 199 -11.35 6.24 5.46
C TYR A 199 -12.12 6.01 4.16
N HIS A 200 -12.30 7.07 3.39
CA HIS A 200 -12.96 7.04 2.09
C HIS A 200 -11.91 7.18 1.00
N TYR A 201 -11.51 6.04 0.43
CA TYR A 201 -10.62 5.99 -0.71
C TYR A 201 -11.39 6.32 -1.99
N GLU A 202 -11.06 7.47 -2.62
CA GLU A 202 -11.71 7.96 -3.83
C GLU A 202 -11.01 7.43 -5.08
N CYS A 203 -11.70 6.58 -5.82
CA CYS A 203 -11.19 6.06 -7.09
C CYS A 203 -11.55 7.02 -8.24
N ASN A 204 -10.59 7.87 -8.62
CA ASN A 204 -10.73 8.82 -9.70
C ASN A 204 -10.20 8.26 -11.03
N ASP A 205 -10.76 8.68 -12.16
CA ASP A 205 -10.36 8.22 -13.52
C ASP A 205 -8.88 8.57 -13.86
N GLY A 206 -8.21 9.43 -13.09
CA GLY A 206 -6.80 9.80 -13.21
C GLY A 206 -5.87 9.15 -12.18
N SER A 207 -6.38 8.23 -11.34
CA SER A 207 -5.59 7.59 -10.29
C SER A 207 -4.38 6.83 -10.85
N ILE A 208 -3.21 6.99 -10.23
CA ILE A 208 -1.98 6.25 -10.56
C ILE A 208 -2.22 4.74 -10.55
N THR A 209 -3.09 4.25 -9.67
CA THR A 209 -3.43 2.83 -9.56
C THR A 209 -4.13 2.25 -10.80
N GLN A 210 -4.70 3.09 -11.67
CA GLN A 210 -5.36 2.68 -12.92
C GLN A 210 -4.45 2.78 -14.15
N ARG A 211 -3.22 3.28 -14.00
CA ARG A 211 -2.27 3.37 -15.12
C ARG A 211 -1.87 1.97 -15.60
N THR A 212 -1.74 1.85 -16.92
CA THR A 212 -1.34 0.61 -17.60
C THR A 212 -0.26 0.87 -18.65
N ASP A 213 0.48 1.98 -18.51
CA ASP A 213 1.60 2.33 -19.37
C ASP A 213 2.92 1.68 -18.93
N ARG A 214 3.94 1.80 -19.77
CA ARG A 214 5.26 1.21 -19.51
C ARG A 214 5.93 1.80 -18.29
N GLU A 215 5.83 3.10 -18.07
CA GLU A 215 6.44 3.80 -16.94
C GLU A 215 5.90 3.26 -15.60
N TYR A 216 4.59 3.08 -15.49
CA TYR A 216 3.95 2.47 -14.33
C TYR A 216 4.51 1.08 -14.03
N PHE A 217 4.63 0.22 -15.07
CA PHE A 217 5.13 -1.14 -14.87
C PHE A 217 6.63 -1.19 -14.61
N ASP A 218 7.44 -0.29 -15.19
CA ASP A 218 8.87 -0.19 -14.90
C ASP A 218 9.09 0.24 -13.43
N ASN A 219 8.28 1.18 -12.91
CA ASN A 219 8.29 1.53 -11.50
C ASN A 219 7.87 0.34 -10.59
N LYS A 220 6.86 -0.42 -11.00
CA LYS A 220 6.43 -1.62 -10.28
C LYS A 220 7.54 -2.69 -10.22
N ILE A 221 8.30 -2.87 -11.30
CA ILE A 221 9.48 -3.74 -11.35
C ILE A 221 10.55 -3.27 -10.34
N LYS A 222 10.77 -1.96 -10.25
CA LYS A 222 11.69 -1.37 -9.29
C LYS A 222 11.25 -1.63 -7.84
N TYR A 223 9.95 -1.43 -7.55
CA TYR A 223 9.35 -1.80 -6.27
C TYR A 223 9.59 -3.29 -5.93
N GLU A 224 9.40 -4.19 -6.90
CA GLU A 224 9.61 -5.64 -6.70
C GLU A 224 11.05 -5.97 -6.31
N ASP A 225 12.04 -5.31 -6.91
CA ASP A 225 13.45 -5.50 -6.57
C ASP A 225 13.75 -5.06 -5.13
N TYR A 226 13.18 -3.92 -4.70
CA TYR A 226 13.30 -3.48 -3.30
C TYR A 226 12.59 -4.45 -2.34
N ALA A 227 11.36 -4.86 -2.65
CA ALA A 227 10.60 -5.80 -1.82
C ALA A 227 11.35 -7.14 -1.65
N LEU A 228 11.95 -7.67 -2.73
CA LEU A 228 12.74 -8.89 -2.66
C LEU A 228 13.99 -8.76 -1.77
N ARG A 229 14.62 -7.58 -1.74
CA ARG A 229 15.75 -7.31 -0.83
C ARG A 229 15.29 -7.27 0.62
N VAL A 230 14.18 -6.60 0.91
CA VAL A 230 13.58 -6.53 2.24
C VAL A 230 13.19 -7.92 2.74
N LEU A 231 12.63 -8.77 1.86
CA LEU A 231 12.21 -10.13 2.17
C LEU A 231 13.33 -11.17 2.06
N SER A 232 14.60 -10.75 1.89
CA SER A 232 15.73 -11.66 1.69
C SER A 232 16.12 -12.49 2.92
N PRO A 233 15.95 -12.06 4.19
CA PRO A 233 16.27 -12.85 5.36
C PRO A 233 15.57 -14.23 5.35
N LEU A 234 16.24 -15.27 5.88
CA LEU A 234 15.72 -16.63 5.92
C LEU A 234 14.40 -16.77 6.68
N SER A 235 14.19 -15.94 7.71
CA SER A 235 12.94 -15.85 8.47
C SER A 235 11.72 -15.52 7.59
N PHE A 236 11.90 -14.75 6.51
CA PHE A 236 10.82 -14.35 5.59
C PHE A 236 10.77 -15.20 4.31
N ARG A 237 11.51 -16.31 4.25
CA ARG A 237 11.61 -17.14 3.03
C ARG A 237 10.25 -17.58 2.51
N TYR A 238 9.35 -18.01 3.37
CA TYR A 238 8.00 -18.45 2.99
C TYR A 238 7.19 -17.29 2.38
N ILE A 239 7.18 -16.15 3.05
CA ILE A 239 6.47 -14.93 2.60
C ILE A 239 7.04 -14.43 1.28
N ARG A 240 8.38 -14.42 1.14
CA ARG A 240 9.05 -14.08 -0.11
C ARG A 240 8.66 -15.02 -1.25
N ASP A 241 8.57 -16.31 -0.99
CA ASP A 241 8.23 -17.29 -2.02
C ASP A 241 6.76 -17.09 -2.50
N ILE A 242 5.83 -16.70 -1.61
CA ILE A 242 4.47 -16.29 -1.98
C ILE A 242 4.51 -15.04 -2.85
N PHE A 243 5.26 -14.01 -2.46
CA PHE A 243 5.44 -12.77 -3.23
C PHE A 243 5.96 -13.06 -4.64
N VAL A 244 6.99 -13.90 -4.78
CA VAL A 244 7.56 -14.29 -6.08
C VAL A 244 6.51 -14.99 -6.95
N LEU A 245 5.69 -15.88 -6.38
CA LEU A 245 4.65 -16.57 -7.13
C LEU A 245 3.57 -15.61 -7.64
N ASP A 246 3.18 -14.64 -6.84
CA ASP A 246 2.22 -13.62 -7.27
C ASP A 246 2.81 -12.76 -8.42
N ARG A 247 4.10 -12.40 -8.34
CA ARG A 247 4.79 -11.68 -9.43
C ARG A 247 4.89 -12.49 -10.71
N LEU A 248 5.24 -13.77 -10.62
CA LEU A 248 5.26 -14.68 -11.77
C LEU A 248 3.89 -14.77 -12.46
N LYS A 249 2.82 -14.82 -11.67
CA LYS A 249 1.45 -14.77 -12.18
C LYS A 249 1.16 -13.44 -12.88
N SER A 250 1.55 -12.32 -12.29
CA SER A 250 1.38 -10.98 -12.88
C SER A 250 2.05 -10.88 -14.24
N TYR A 251 3.29 -11.34 -14.40
CA TYR A 251 4.01 -11.30 -15.69
C TYR A 251 3.39 -12.17 -16.80
N SER A 252 2.58 -13.14 -16.44
CA SER A 252 1.84 -13.95 -17.41
C SER A 252 0.54 -13.29 -17.89
N GLY A 253 0.19 -12.12 -17.37
CA GLY A 253 -1.05 -11.43 -17.68
C GLY A 253 -1.08 -10.80 -19.09
N PRO A 254 -2.29 -10.58 -19.63
CA PRO A 254 -2.46 -10.05 -20.99
C PRO A 254 -2.01 -8.59 -21.12
N ILE A 255 -1.98 -7.81 -20.03
CA ILE A 255 -1.56 -6.41 -20.06
C ILE A 255 -0.05 -6.34 -20.27
N GLN A 256 0.73 -7.10 -19.52
CA GLN A 256 2.18 -7.13 -19.62
C GLN A 256 2.65 -7.60 -21.00
N SER A 257 1.96 -8.57 -21.63
CA SER A 257 2.29 -9.04 -22.97
C SER A 257 2.04 -8.01 -24.07
N LYS A 258 1.27 -6.95 -23.81
CA LYS A 258 1.08 -5.82 -24.73
C LYS A 258 2.16 -4.75 -24.56
N ILE A 259 2.78 -4.65 -23.39
CA ILE A 259 3.75 -3.60 -23.04
C ILE A 259 5.18 -4.08 -23.26
N TYR A 260 5.47 -5.34 -22.92
CA TYR A 260 6.78 -5.96 -23.01
C TYR A 260 6.81 -7.04 -24.09
N SER A 261 7.93 -7.11 -24.81
CA SER A 261 8.22 -8.23 -25.70
C SER A 261 8.40 -9.55 -24.95
N ASN A 262 8.27 -10.68 -25.63
CA ASN A 262 8.48 -12.00 -25.04
C ASN A 262 9.90 -12.16 -24.44
N SER A 263 10.92 -11.51 -25.02
CA SER A 263 12.31 -11.54 -24.51
C SER A 263 12.44 -10.74 -23.22
N GLU A 264 11.80 -9.58 -23.11
CA GLU A 264 11.76 -8.78 -21.89
C GLU A 264 11.02 -9.52 -20.76
N ILE A 265 9.84 -10.09 -21.04
CA ILE A 265 9.10 -10.91 -20.04
C ILE A 265 9.95 -12.08 -19.55
N LYS A 266 10.67 -12.76 -20.46
CA LYS A 266 11.56 -13.85 -20.07
C LYS A 266 12.72 -13.38 -19.19
N ALA A 267 13.27 -12.20 -19.47
CA ALA A 267 14.31 -11.59 -18.64
C ALA A 267 13.78 -11.23 -17.24
N LEU A 268 12.59 -10.63 -17.17
CA LEU A 268 11.90 -10.29 -15.90
C LEU A 268 11.65 -11.53 -15.03
N VAL A 269 11.18 -12.61 -15.65
CA VAL A 269 10.96 -13.90 -14.96
C VAL A 269 12.26 -14.50 -14.44
N ASN A 270 13.32 -14.50 -15.26
CA ASN A 270 14.60 -15.07 -14.89
C ASN A 270 15.32 -14.32 -13.76
N ARG A 271 14.98 -13.03 -13.55
CA ARG A 271 15.51 -12.23 -12.46
C ARG A 271 14.92 -12.61 -11.09
N LEU A 272 13.70 -13.16 -11.07
CA LEU A 272 13.05 -13.56 -9.83
C LEU A 272 13.73 -14.79 -9.22
N PRO A 273 13.91 -14.85 -7.89
CA PRO A 273 14.43 -16.03 -7.23
C PRO A 273 13.49 -17.23 -7.44
N LYS A 274 14.03 -18.43 -7.47
CA LYS A 274 13.22 -19.65 -7.57
C LYS A 274 12.49 -19.89 -6.25
N PRO A 275 11.13 -19.91 -6.22
CA PRO A 275 10.40 -20.19 -5.00
C PRO A 275 10.53 -21.66 -4.60
N ASN A 276 10.56 -21.94 -3.29
CA ASN A 276 10.53 -23.30 -2.78
C ASN A 276 9.08 -23.81 -2.69
N VAL A 277 8.65 -24.47 -3.74
CA VAL A 277 7.28 -24.93 -3.92
C VAL A 277 6.82 -25.96 -2.88
N SER A 278 7.77 -26.69 -2.26
CA SER A 278 7.46 -27.72 -1.25
C SER A 278 6.89 -27.14 0.05
N MET A 279 7.15 -25.87 0.33
CA MET A 279 6.65 -25.16 1.52
C MET A 279 5.26 -24.55 1.31
N ILE A 280 4.79 -24.44 0.09
CA ILE A 280 3.54 -23.78 -0.27
C ILE A 280 2.51 -24.88 -0.61
N ARG A 281 1.34 -24.89 0.03
CA ARG A 281 0.32 -25.92 -0.20
C ARG A 281 0.04 -26.12 -1.70
N LEU A 282 0.29 -27.32 -2.21
CA LEU A 282 0.32 -27.73 -3.62
C LEU A 282 -0.85 -27.22 -4.49
N LYS A 283 -2.06 -27.06 -3.93
CA LYS A 283 -3.26 -26.69 -4.71
C LYS A 283 -3.15 -25.33 -5.44
N PHE A 284 -2.53 -24.33 -4.83
CA PHE A 284 -2.49 -22.96 -5.40
C PHE A 284 -1.34 -22.78 -6.39
N VAL A 285 -0.21 -23.42 -6.13
CA VAL A 285 1.03 -23.24 -6.86
C VAL A 285 1.04 -24.00 -8.19
N PHE A 286 0.58 -25.25 -8.17
CA PHE A 286 0.63 -26.12 -9.34
C PHE A 286 -0.18 -25.55 -10.52
N VAL A 287 -1.36 -25.00 -10.22
CA VAL A 287 -2.26 -24.42 -11.21
C VAL A 287 -1.67 -23.17 -11.88
N ASN A 288 -1.09 -22.28 -11.09
CA ASN A 288 -0.54 -21.01 -11.58
C ASN A 288 0.79 -21.20 -12.34
N GLN A 289 1.65 -22.10 -11.89
CA GLN A 289 2.89 -22.43 -12.62
C GLN A 289 2.62 -23.09 -13.96
N ILE A 290 1.66 -24.01 -14.04
CA ILE A 290 1.30 -24.65 -15.32
C ILE A 290 0.79 -23.62 -16.32
N LEU A 291 -0.09 -22.72 -15.90
CA LEU A 291 -0.61 -21.65 -16.77
C LEU A 291 0.52 -20.72 -17.26
N PHE A 292 1.45 -20.38 -16.37
CA PHE A 292 2.62 -19.58 -16.67
C PHE A 292 3.54 -20.26 -17.72
N PHE A 293 3.89 -21.53 -17.53
CA PHE A 293 4.70 -22.29 -18.50
C PHE A 293 4.00 -22.44 -19.84
N ILE A 294 2.68 -22.64 -19.84
CA ILE A 294 1.89 -22.77 -21.09
C ILE A 294 1.91 -21.48 -21.91
N GLN A 295 1.81 -20.31 -21.24
CA GLN A 295 1.77 -19.01 -21.92
C GLN A 295 3.16 -18.61 -22.45
N ILE A 296 4.22 -18.76 -21.65
CA ILE A 296 5.59 -18.34 -22.04
C ILE A 296 6.22 -19.26 -23.07
N LEU A 297 6.04 -20.57 -22.94
CA LEU A 297 6.67 -21.53 -23.85
C LEU A 297 5.90 -21.73 -25.15
N LYS A 298 4.74 -21.05 -25.37
CA LYS A 298 3.86 -21.33 -26.54
C LYS A 298 3.74 -22.83 -26.78
N ALA A 299 3.43 -23.59 -25.73
CA ALA A 299 3.36 -25.06 -25.79
C ALA A 299 2.48 -25.49 -26.96
N PRO A 300 2.84 -26.52 -27.71
CA PRO A 300 2.04 -27.07 -28.78
C PRO A 300 0.61 -27.36 -28.33
N VAL A 301 -0.38 -27.13 -29.20
CA VAL A 301 -1.82 -27.23 -28.90
C VAL A 301 -2.20 -28.55 -28.20
N VAL A 302 -1.49 -29.62 -28.51
CA VAL A 302 -1.69 -30.95 -27.89
C VAL A 302 -1.35 -30.95 -26.39
N ILE A 303 -0.27 -30.31 -25.97
CA ILE A 303 0.13 -30.21 -24.56
C ILE A 303 -0.84 -29.30 -23.82
N LYS A 304 -1.33 -28.21 -24.41
CA LYS A 304 -2.39 -27.36 -23.84
C LYS A 304 -3.66 -28.16 -23.54
N LYS A 305 -4.08 -29.04 -24.43
CA LYS A 305 -5.28 -29.89 -24.25
C LYS A 305 -5.10 -30.91 -23.11
N ILE A 306 -3.92 -31.50 -22.95
CA ILE A 306 -3.61 -32.45 -21.87
C ILE A 306 -3.62 -31.69 -20.53
N LEU A 307 -2.96 -30.54 -20.45
CA LEU A 307 -2.89 -29.76 -19.22
C LEU A 307 -4.26 -29.18 -18.80
N VAL A 308 -5.13 -28.80 -19.74
CA VAL A 308 -6.51 -28.40 -19.45
C VAL A 308 -7.33 -29.57 -18.91
N LYS A 309 -7.11 -30.82 -19.40
CA LYS A 309 -7.76 -32.00 -18.85
C LYS A 309 -7.30 -32.32 -17.42
N VAL A 310 -6.00 -32.29 -17.16
CA VAL A 310 -5.41 -32.46 -15.82
C VAL A 310 -5.94 -31.38 -14.86
N PHE A 311 -6.07 -30.13 -15.33
CA PHE A 311 -6.62 -29.03 -14.57
C PHE A 311 -8.10 -29.23 -14.17
N ARG A 312 -8.93 -29.80 -15.07
CA ARG A 312 -10.32 -30.12 -14.74
C ARG A 312 -10.43 -31.22 -13.67
N ILE A 313 -9.54 -32.18 -13.69
CA ILE A 313 -9.50 -33.28 -12.70
C ILE A 313 -9.10 -32.76 -11.31
N ILE A 314 -8.12 -31.84 -11.24
CA ILE A 314 -7.65 -31.24 -9.96
C ILE A 314 -8.69 -30.28 -9.36
N LYS A 315 -9.58 -29.70 -10.17
CA LYS A 315 -10.64 -28.79 -9.70
C LYS A 315 -11.84 -29.54 -9.10
N VAL A 316 -11.95 -30.84 -9.36
CA VAL A 316 -13.01 -31.74 -8.87
C VAL A 316 -12.59 -32.49 -7.59
N LEU A 317 -11.30 -32.50 -7.25
CA LEU A 317 -10.73 -33.00 -5.99
C LEU A 317 -10.42 -31.82 -5.04
#